data_aff662733a917e43a12553c1aaee54a3
#
_entry.id   aff662733a917e43a12553c1aaee54a3
#
_cell.length_a   1.000
_cell.length_b   1.000
_cell.length_c   1.000
_cell.angle_alpha   90.00
_cell.angle_beta   90.00
_cell.angle_gamma   90.00
#
_symmetry.space_group_name_H-M   'P 1'
#
loop_
_entity.id
_entity.type
_entity.pdbx_description
1 polymer ?
#
loop_
_entity_poly.entity_id
_entity_poly.type
_entity_poly.pdbx_seq_one_letter_code
_entity_poly.pdbx_strand_id
1 'polypeptide(L)'
;ELARCEAPVAVVSLVENQHGYVGIGRGGLPESPLPLVRVLMQQSGCFRIVDRHAGLDATVREQELKDKGVLRQDDTTVRKGRGIVAQYSVVPSLTFSEQDAGRQIGGILAQIPFLNKLAGAAEQVKLKEAQVVLLLTDNETTEQLSSATGAARTTDLGLGGLVIGKTGGAGGMGWSNTNEGKVIAAAFLDAHNHLVEQVR
;
A
#
# COMPACT_ATOMS: atom_id res chain seq x y z
N GLU A 1 -10.55 10.46 -0.99
CA GLU A 1 -11.24 9.68 0.05
C GLU A 1 -11.18 8.20 -0.30
N LEU A 2 -11.11 7.28 0.69
CA LEU A 2 -11.07 5.84 0.46
C LEU A 2 -12.43 5.34 -0.03
N ALA A 3 -12.44 4.66 -1.19
CA ALA A 3 -13.63 3.99 -1.71
C ALA A 3 -14.12 2.93 -0.71
N ARG A 4 -15.43 2.83 -0.52
CA ARG A 4 -16.07 1.89 0.40
C ARG A 4 -17.09 1.04 -0.34
N CYS A 5 -17.21 -0.21 0.08
CA CYS A 5 -18.21 -1.14 -0.44
C CYS A 5 -19.09 -1.67 0.69
N GLU A 6 -20.37 -1.88 0.40
CA GLU A 6 -21.32 -2.52 1.33
C GLU A 6 -21.01 -4.02 1.50
N ALA A 7 -20.48 -4.64 0.46
CA ALA A 7 -20.04 -6.02 0.47
C ALA A 7 -18.74 -6.19 -0.33
N PRO A 8 -17.89 -7.17 0.02
CA PRO A 8 -16.68 -7.44 -0.74
C PRO A 8 -16.99 -7.87 -2.17
N VAL A 9 -16.30 -7.28 -3.13
CA VAL A 9 -16.42 -7.60 -4.57
C VAL A 9 -15.57 -8.79 -4.98
N ALA A 10 -14.49 -9.08 -4.24
CA ALA A 10 -13.59 -10.19 -4.54
C ALA A 10 -12.83 -10.70 -3.29
N VAL A 11 -12.32 -11.92 -3.41
CA VAL A 11 -11.38 -12.52 -2.45
C VAL A 11 -9.97 -12.48 -3.03
N VAL A 12 -9.04 -11.83 -2.33
CA VAL A 12 -7.70 -11.60 -2.82
C VAL A 12 -6.62 -12.09 -1.85
N SER A 13 -5.47 -12.49 -2.39
CA SER A 13 -4.21 -12.62 -1.66
C SER A 13 -3.28 -11.48 -2.04
N LEU A 14 -2.52 -10.98 -1.07
CA LEU A 14 -1.48 -9.99 -1.30
C LEU A 14 -0.14 -10.71 -1.47
N VAL A 15 0.61 -10.36 -2.51
CA VAL A 15 1.89 -10.99 -2.85
C VAL A 15 2.97 -9.91 -2.93
N GLU A 16 4.14 -10.17 -2.33
CA GLU A 16 5.29 -9.28 -2.41
C GLU A 16 5.81 -9.16 -3.84
N ASN A 17 6.26 -7.97 -4.20
CA ASN A 17 6.93 -7.76 -5.47
C ASN A 17 8.34 -8.36 -5.40
N GLN A 18 8.63 -9.35 -6.23
CA GLN A 18 9.92 -10.05 -6.27
C GLN A 18 11.09 -9.14 -6.69
N HIS A 19 10.81 -8.04 -7.38
CA HIS A 19 11.82 -7.06 -7.80
C HIS A 19 12.06 -5.97 -6.75
N GLY A 20 11.37 -6.05 -5.59
CA GLY A 20 11.44 -5.04 -4.54
C GLY A 20 10.74 -3.73 -4.91
N TYR A 21 11.07 -2.68 -4.18
CA TYR A 21 10.43 -1.37 -4.30
C TYR A 21 11.49 -0.28 -4.43
N VAL A 22 11.29 0.64 -5.36
CA VAL A 22 12.25 1.72 -5.63
C VAL A 22 11.98 2.91 -4.71
N GLY A 23 12.99 3.35 -3.98
CA GLY A 23 12.95 4.57 -3.17
C GLY A 23 12.48 4.40 -1.73
N ILE A 24 12.21 3.17 -1.27
CA ILE A 24 11.85 2.86 0.13
C ILE A 24 12.93 2.03 0.83
N GLY A 25 12.77 1.80 2.13
CA GLY A 25 13.80 1.14 2.96
C GLY A 25 14.90 2.10 3.42
N ARG A 26 14.75 3.41 3.17
CA ARG A 26 15.64 4.48 3.62
C ARG A 26 14.85 5.53 4.39
N GLY A 27 15.51 6.29 5.25
CA GLY A 27 14.87 7.43 5.94
C GLY A 27 13.74 7.04 6.90
N GLY A 28 13.71 5.81 7.42
CA GLY A 28 12.68 5.34 8.34
C GLY A 28 11.38 4.86 7.69
N LEU A 29 11.35 4.73 6.37
CA LEU A 29 10.23 4.11 5.66
C LEU A 29 10.28 2.58 5.80
N PRO A 30 9.13 1.90 5.93
CA PRO A 30 9.05 0.44 5.89
C PRO A 30 9.62 -0.13 4.58
N GLU A 31 10.16 -1.35 4.63
CA GLU A 31 10.73 -2.02 3.46
C GLU A 31 9.69 -2.51 2.45
N SER A 32 8.47 -2.78 2.91
CA SER A 32 7.36 -3.29 2.10
C SER A 32 6.10 -2.45 2.27
N PRO A 33 5.39 -2.09 1.19
CA PRO A 33 4.09 -1.44 1.24
C PRO A 33 2.92 -2.41 1.50
N LEU A 34 3.15 -3.73 1.53
CA LEU A 34 2.07 -4.71 1.71
C LEU A 34 1.21 -4.47 2.95
N PRO A 35 1.77 -4.17 4.13
CA PRO A 35 0.96 -3.87 5.32
C PRO A 35 0.04 -2.66 5.11
N LEU A 36 0.51 -1.63 4.41
CA LEU A 36 -0.29 -0.45 4.07
C LEU A 36 -1.44 -0.81 3.12
N VAL A 37 -1.15 -1.52 2.04
CA VAL A 37 -2.16 -1.97 1.06
C VAL A 37 -3.20 -2.85 1.74
N ARG A 38 -2.77 -3.75 2.63
CA ARG A 38 -3.68 -4.60 3.43
C ARG A 38 -4.65 -3.77 4.25
N VAL A 39 -4.17 -2.76 4.95
CA VAL A 39 -5.01 -1.87 5.78
C VAL A 39 -6.01 -1.11 4.92
N LEU A 40 -5.59 -0.53 3.80
CA LEU A 40 -6.48 0.18 2.87
C LEU A 40 -7.61 -0.74 2.36
N MET A 41 -7.26 -1.94 1.91
CA MET A 41 -8.23 -2.92 1.41
C MET A 41 -9.20 -3.40 2.49
N GLN A 42 -8.72 -3.63 3.71
CA GLN A 42 -9.58 -4.01 4.84
C GLN A 42 -10.53 -2.89 5.25
N GLN A 43 -10.03 -1.65 5.32
CA GLN A 43 -10.84 -0.49 5.70
C GLN A 43 -11.86 -0.10 4.64
N SER A 44 -11.58 -0.38 3.35
CA SER A 44 -12.54 -0.16 2.27
C SER A 44 -13.74 -1.09 2.34
N GLY A 45 -13.55 -2.30 2.89
CA GLY A 45 -14.55 -3.38 2.85
C GLY A 45 -14.80 -3.96 1.45
N CYS A 46 -14.05 -3.51 0.42
CA CYS A 46 -14.25 -3.95 -0.95
C CYS A 46 -13.63 -5.32 -1.23
N PHE A 47 -12.62 -5.73 -0.45
CA PHE A 47 -11.93 -7.00 -0.66
C PHE A 47 -11.91 -7.84 0.60
N ARG A 48 -12.10 -9.15 0.46
CA ARG A 48 -11.74 -10.13 1.48
C ARG A 48 -10.30 -10.55 1.26
N ILE A 49 -9.45 -10.33 2.25
CA ILE A 49 -8.03 -10.68 2.16
C ILE A 49 -7.81 -12.03 2.84
N VAL A 50 -7.18 -12.97 2.14
CA VAL A 50 -6.69 -14.23 2.70
C VAL A 50 -5.18 -14.16 2.86
N ASP A 51 -4.68 -14.59 4.02
CA ASP A 51 -3.25 -14.63 4.29
C ASP A 51 -2.65 -15.94 3.76
N ARG A 52 -1.68 -15.84 2.84
CA ARG A 52 -0.95 -16.98 2.26
C ARG A 52 0.48 -17.08 2.77
N HIS A 53 0.82 -16.32 3.79
CA HIS A 53 2.13 -16.29 4.44
C HIS A 53 2.00 -16.75 5.89
N ALA A 54 2.33 -15.90 6.84
CA ALA A 54 2.35 -16.22 8.27
C ALA A 54 1.02 -16.78 8.79
N GLY A 55 -0.12 -16.30 8.31
CA GLY A 55 -1.44 -16.81 8.71
C GLY A 55 -1.69 -18.22 8.22
N LEU A 56 -1.28 -18.56 6.98
CA LEU A 56 -1.36 -19.92 6.46
C LEU A 56 -0.45 -20.87 7.24
N ASP A 57 0.79 -20.48 7.48
CA ASP A 57 1.77 -21.27 8.23
C ASP A 57 1.26 -21.56 9.65
N ALA A 58 0.70 -20.57 10.32
CA ALA A 58 0.09 -20.75 11.64
C ALA A 58 -1.08 -21.72 11.58
N THR A 59 -1.95 -21.62 10.58
CA THR A 59 -3.08 -22.54 10.40
C THR A 59 -2.64 -23.98 10.17
N VAL A 60 -1.65 -24.19 9.31
CA VAL A 60 -1.07 -25.52 9.04
C VAL A 60 -0.46 -26.08 10.30
N ARG A 61 0.26 -25.26 11.07
CA ARG A 61 0.86 -25.66 12.34
C ARG A 61 -0.18 -26.13 13.36
N GLU A 62 -1.28 -25.40 13.52
CA GLU A 62 -2.39 -25.78 14.40
C GLU A 62 -3.03 -27.11 13.97
N GLN A 63 -3.23 -27.31 12.67
CA GLN A 63 -3.75 -28.57 12.12
C GLN A 63 -2.82 -29.75 12.40
N GLU A 64 -1.50 -29.56 12.23
CA GLU A 64 -0.50 -30.59 12.54
C GLU A 64 -0.48 -30.96 14.02
N LEU A 65 -0.54 -29.98 14.93
CA LEU A 65 -0.56 -30.21 16.37
C LEU A 65 -1.82 -30.98 16.79
N LYS A 66 -2.95 -30.68 16.15
CA LYS A 66 -4.21 -31.43 16.37
C LYS A 66 -4.09 -32.87 15.87
N ASP A 67 -3.56 -33.08 14.66
CA ASP A 67 -3.39 -34.43 14.09
C ASP A 67 -2.43 -35.29 14.90
N LYS A 68 -1.40 -34.69 15.49
CA LYS A 68 -0.43 -35.38 16.38
C LYS A 68 -0.96 -35.64 17.79
N GLY A 69 -2.21 -35.24 18.08
CA GLY A 69 -2.84 -35.46 19.40
C GLY A 69 -2.30 -34.54 20.50
N VAL A 70 -1.55 -33.49 20.14
CA VAL A 70 -1.03 -32.51 21.11
C VAL A 70 -2.13 -31.59 21.63
N LEU A 71 -3.10 -31.25 20.74
CA LEU A 71 -4.24 -30.43 21.08
C LEU A 71 -5.47 -31.26 21.40
N ARG A 72 -6.47 -30.64 22.04
CA ARG A 72 -7.76 -31.27 22.37
C ARG A 72 -8.43 -31.80 21.12
N GLN A 73 -8.87 -33.05 21.17
CA GLN A 73 -9.50 -33.76 20.04
C GLN A 73 -11.00 -33.53 19.93
N ASP A 74 -11.65 -33.11 21.01
CA ASP A 74 -13.09 -32.81 21.10
C ASP A 74 -13.47 -31.45 20.47
N ASP A 75 -12.48 -30.58 20.19
CA ASP A 75 -12.71 -29.30 19.56
C ASP A 75 -13.03 -29.47 18.06
N THR A 76 -14.17 -28.92 17.63
CA THR A 76 -14.63 -28.97 16.22
C THR A 76 -14.11 -27.83 15.34
N THR A 77 -13.35 -26.91 15.91
CA THR A 77 -12.67 -25.84 15.14
C THR A 77 -11.40 -26.37 14.46
N VAL A 78 -10.73 -25.57 13.67
CA VAL A 78 -9.47 -25.91 12.97
C VAL A 78 -9.57 -27.24 12.22
N ARG A 79 -10.42 -27.28 11.20
CA ARG A 79 -10.58 -28.44 10.32
C ARG A 79 -9.86 -28.22 8.97
N LYS A 80 -9.31 -29.29 8.41
CA LYS A 80 -8.72 -29.29 7.06
C LYS A 80 -9.76 -28.94 6.00
N GLY A 81 -9.31 -28.37 4.88
CA GLY A 81 -10.17 -28.06 3.74
C GLY A 81 -11.15 -26.90 3.97
N ARG A 82 -10.92 -26.05 4.98
CA ARG A 82 -11.78 -24.89 5.29
C ARG A 82 -11.17 -23.55 4.86
N GLY A 83 -9.96 -23.57 4.31
CA GLY A 83 -9.31 -22.36 3.77
C GLY A 83 -10.10 -21.80 2.60
N ILE A 84 -10.29 -20.48 2.60
CA ILE A 84 -10.97 -19.77 1.51
C ILE A 84 -9.98 -19.62 0.35
N VAL A 85 -10.43 -19.89 -0.87
CA VAL A 85 -9.62 -19.71 -2.09
C VAL A 85 -9.54 -18.22 -2.42
N ALA A 86 -8.34 -17.72 -2.71
CA ALA A 86 -8.16 -16.39 -3.29
C ALA A 86 -8.49 -16.47 -4.78
N GLN A 87 -9.47 -15.69 -5.22
CA GLN A 87 -9.81 -15.56 -6.63
C GLN A 87 -8.69 -14.85 -7.39
N TYR A 88 -8.13 -13.82 -6.77
CA TYR A 88 -7.08 -13.00 -7.38
C TYR A 88 -5.88 -12.84 -6.45
N SER A 89 -4.73 -12.57 -7.07
CA SER A 89 -3.53 -12.09 -6.40
C SER A 89 -3.29 -10.63 -6.73
N VAL A 90 -2.93 -9.83 -5.71
CA VAL A 90 -2.59 -8.42 -5.89
C VAL A 90 -1.13 -8.21 -5.55
N VAL A 91 -0.36 -7.69 -6.51
CA VAL A 91 1.06 -7.38 -6.39
C VAL A 91 1.24 -5.88 -6.47
N PRO A 92 1.70 -5.21 -5.39
CA PRO A 92 2.02 -3.79 -5.43
C PRO A 92 3.37 -3.55 -6.12
N SER A 93 3.47 -2.45 -6.86
CA SER A 93 4.70 -1.89 -7.36
C SER A 93 4.78 -0.42 -6.95
N LEU A 94 5.96 0.06 -6.63
CA LEU A 94 6.19 1.41 -6.14
C LEU A 94 7.47 1.96 -6.70
N THR A 95 7.40 3.19 -7.23
CA THR A 95 8.54 4.05 -7.49
C THR A 95 8.35 5.35 -6.72
N PHE A 96 9.31 5.67 -5.86
CA PHE A 96 9.33 6.92 -5.11
C PHE A 96 10.53 7.75 -5.55
N SER A 97 10.30 9.02 -5.89
CA SER A 97 11.34 9.95 -6.31
C SER A 97 11.24 11.27 -5.55
N GLU A 98 12.39 11.83 -5.26
CA GLU A 98 12.53 13.20 -4.78
C GLU A 98 13.05 14.07 -5.93
N GLN A 99 12.29 15.11 -6.28
CA GLN A 99 12.72 16.09 -7.27
C GLN A 99 13.03 17.41 -6.57
N ASP A 100 14.25 17.91 -6.76
CA ASP A 100 14.64 19.23 -6.28
C ASP A 100 14.07 20.32 -7.22
N ALA A 101 12.77 20.56 -7.16
CA ALA A 101 12.14 21.64 -7.94
C ALA A 101 12.65 23.01 -7.50
N GLY A 102 13.07 23.16 -6.26
CA GLY A 102 13.66 24.38 -5.72
C GLY A 102 14.93 24.80 -6.44
N ARG A 103 15.73 23.84 -6.91
CA ARG A 103 16.96 24.13 -7.68
C ARG A 103 16.68 24.80 -9.01
N GLN A 104 15.65 24.39 -9.73
CA GLN A 104 15.26 24.99 -11.00
C GLN A 104 14.66 26.38 -10.80
N ILE A 105 13.81 26.56 -9.79
CA ILE A 105 13.19 27.85 -9.45
C ILE A 105 14.25 28.79 -8.89
N GLY A 106 15.11 28.31 -7.98
CA GLY A 106 16.22 29.09 -7.42
C GLY A 106 17.19 29.59 -8.46
N GLY A 107 17.51 28.76 -9.47
CA GLY A 107 18.37 29.15 -10.60
C GLY A 107 17.79 30.26 -11.47
N ILE A 108 16.48 30.29 -11.68
CA ILE A 108 15.77 31.33 -12.41
C ILE A 108 15.70 32.62 -11.57
N LEU A 109 15.36 32.51 -10.29
CA LEU A 109 15.26 33.66 -9.39
C LEU A 109 16.60 34.32 -9.09
N ALA A 110 17.69 33.53 -9.09
CA ALA A 110 19.05 34.06 -8.90
C ALA A 110 19.50 34.99 -10.01
N GLN A 111 18.91 34.92 -11.19
CA GLN A 111 19.22 35.83 -12.34
C GLN A 111 18.50 37.17 -12.21
N ILE A 112 17.58 37.33 -11.29
CA ILE A 112 16.84 38.58 -11.05
C ILE A 112 17.46 39.27 -9.82
N PRO A 113 18.17 40.42 -9.95
CA PRO A 113 18.97 41.02 -8.87
C PRO A 113 18.21 41.34 -7.60
N PHE A 114 16.90 41.54 -7.68
CA PHE A 114 16.06 41.88 -6.53
C PHE A 114 15.52 40.62 -5.79
N LEU A 115 15.45 39.47 -6.50
CA LEU A 115 14.80 38.24 -5.97
C LEU A 115 15.80 37.17 -5.50
N ASN A 116 17.10 37.49 -5.50
CA ASN A 116 18.15 36.56 -5.10
C ASN A 116 18.01 36.06 -3.64
N LYS A 117 17.43 36.87 -2.75
CA LYS A 117 17.13 36.47 -1.37
C LYS A 117 16.04 35.39 -1.26
N LEU A 118 15.15 35.31 -2.26
CA LEU A 118 14.12 34.28 -2.34
C LEU A 118 14.61 32.97 -2.96
N ALA A 119 15.70 33.03 -3.71
CA ALA A 119 16.33 31.89 -4.34
C ALA A 119 16.78 30.84 -3.30
N GLY A 120 17.36 31.26 -2.18
CA GLY A 120 17.79 30.40 -1.09
C GLY A 120 16.62 29.71 -0.36
N ALA A 121 15.44 30.34 -0.31
CA ALA A 121 14.25 29.73 0.24
C ALA A 121 13.64 28.70 -0.74
N ALA A 122 13.75 28.94 -2.05
CA ALA A 122 13.28 28.04 -3.09
C ALA A 122 14.11 26.75 -3.18
N GLU A 123 15.39 26.78 -2.82
CA GLU A 123 16.26 25.59 -2.75
C GLU A 123 15.79 24.53 -1.71
N GLN A 124 14.95 24.90 -0.75
CA GLN A 124 14.43 23.99 0.27
C GLN A 124 13.12 23.30 -0.14
N VAL A 125 12.53 23.65 -1.26
CA VAL A 125 11.30 23.01 -1.75
C VAL A 125 11.66 21.72 -2.47
N LYS A 126 11.62 20.63 -1.73
CA LYS A 126 11.72 19.27 -2.28
C LYS A 126 10.33 18.78 -2.66
N LEU A 127 10.10 18.57 -3.94
CA LEU A 127 8.91 17.88 -4.43
C LEU A 127 9.15 16.37 -4.34
N LYS A 128 8.30 15.69 -3.61
CA LYS A 128 8.30 14.25 -3.48
C LYS A 128 7.11 13.71 -4.24
N GLU A 129 7.35 12.73 -5.07
CA GLU A 129 6.33 12.08 -5.88
C GLU A 129 6.41 10.58 -5.70
N ALA A 130 5.27 9.95 -5.49
CA ALA A 130 5.11 8.50 -5.49
C ALA A 130 4.21 8.09 -6.66
N GLN A 131 4.65 7.08 -7.39
CA GLN A 131 3.88 6.38 -8.42
C GLN A 131 3.78 4.93 -8.03
N VAL A 132 2.57 4.40 -8.00
CA VAL A 132 2.29 3.03 -7.60
C VAL A 132 1.40 2.33 -8.62
N VAL A 133 1.51 1.02 -8.66
CA VAL A 133 0.64 0.16 -9.46
C VAL A 133 0.21 -1.01 -8.58
N LEU A 134 -1.07 -1.35 -8.61
CA LEU A 134 -1.62 -2.59 -8.08
C LEU A 134 -1.95 -3.51 -9.26
N LEU A 135 -1.20 -4.59 -9.41
CA LEU A 135 -1.41 -5.58 -10.45
C LEU A 135 -2.36 -6.65 -9.94
N LEU A 136 -3.45 -6.90 -10.66
CA LEU A 136 -4.44 -7.93 -10.35
C LEU A 136 -4.28 -9.10 -11.30
N THR A 137 -4.03 -10.29 -10.78
CA THR A 137 -3.87 -11.53 -11.53
C THR A 137 -4.95 -12.53 -11.12
N ASP A 138 -5.62 -13.13 -12.09
CA ASP A 138 -6.54 -14.25 -11.88
C ASP A 138 -5.76 -15.50 -11.49
N ASN A 139 -6.13 -16.12 -10.36
CA ASN A 139 -5.42 -17.29 -9.84
C ASN A 139 -5.84 -18.61 -10.53
N GLU A 140 -6.90 -18.59 -11.33
CA GLU A 140 -7.32 -19.75 -12.11
C GLU A 140 -6.60 -19.81 -13.45
N THR A 141 -6.55 -18.68 -14.15
CA THR A 141 -6.01 -18.59 -15.52
C THR A 141 -4.58 -18.07 -15.58
N THR A 142 -4.08 -17.46 -14.50
CA THR A 142 -2.82 -16.69 -14.45
C THR A 142 -2.81 -15.45 -15.33
N GLU A 143 -3.98 -15.03 -15.83
CA GLU A 143 -4.11 -13.82 -16.62
C GLU A 143 -4.01 -12.58 -15.74
N GLN A 144 -3.23 -11.59 -16.19
CA GLN A 144 -3.17 -10.28 -15.55
C GLN A 144 -4.36 -9.43 -16.05
N LEU A 145 -5.39 -9.33 -15.21
CA LEU A 145 -6.67 -8.70 -15.59
C LEU A 145 -6.63 -7.17 -15.55
N SER A 146 -5.85 -6.62 -14.62
CA SER A 146 -5.89 -5.19 -14.35
C SER A 146 -4.56 -4.67 -13.80
N SER A 147 -4.28 -3.42 -14.09
CA SER A 147 -3.21 -2.64 -13.49
C SER A 147 -3.76 -1.28 -13.05
N ALA A 148 -4.10 -1.17 -11.77
CA ALA A 148 -4.57 0.09 -11.21
C ALA A 148 -3.38 0.95 -10.79
N THR A 149 -3.23 2.12 -11.42
CA THR A 149 -2.16 3.08 -11.13
C THR A 149 -2.65 4.12 -10.15
N GLY A 150 -1.75 4.62 -9.31
CA GLY A 150 -1.99 5.76 -8.45
C GLY A 150 -0.74 6.64 -8.35
N ALA A 151 -0.95 7.93 -8.18
CA ALA A 151 0.12 8.90 -8.02
C ALA A 151 -0.23 9.94 -6.97
N ALA A 152 0.77 10.41 -6.24
CA ALA A 152 0.60 11.53 -5.32
C ALA A 152 1.90 12.34 -5.21
N ARG A 153 1.73 13.62 -4.91
CA ARG A 153 2.82 14.57 -4.69
C ARG A 153 2.70 15.24 -3.33
N THR A 154 3.78 15.80 -2.84
CA THR A 154 3.78 16.54 -1.56
C THR A 154 2.77 17.69 -1.55
N THR A 155 2.51 18.31 -2.68
CA THR A 155 1.52 19.40 -2.86
C THR A 155 0.08 18.92 -2.62
N ASP A 156 -0.20 17.66 -2.89
CA ASP A 156 -1.55 17.08 -2.79
C ASP A 156 -1.97 16.84 -1.34
N LEU A 157 -1.00 16.79 -0.41
CA LEU A 157 -1.24 16.58 1.02
C LEU A 157 -1.81 17.81 1.74
N GLY A 158 -1.76 19.00 1.11
CA GLY A 158 -2.18 20.27 1.73
C GLY A 158 -3.69 20.53 1.76
N LEU A 159 -4.49 19.82 0.99
CA LEU A 159 -5.89 20.15 0.75
C LEU A 159 -6.91 19.10 1.25
N GLY A 160 -6.49 17.98 1.76
CA GLY A 160 -7.40 16.96 2.29
C GLY A 160 -6.66 16.07 3.26
N GLY A 161 -6.76 16.38 4.56
CA GLY A 161 -6.13 15.58 5.59
C GLY A 161 -6.33 14.09 5.35
N LEU A 162 -5.28 13.41 4.92
CA LEU A 162 -5.29 11.96 4.78
C LEU A 162 -5.48 11.35 6.18
N VAL A 163 -6.72 11.05 6.52
CA VAL A 163 -7.09 10.48 7.82
C VAL A 163 -6.72 8.98 7.86
N ILE A 164 -5.48 8.65 7.50
CA ILE A 164 -4.94 7.30 7.79
C ILE A 164 -4.59 7.16 9.28
N GLY A 165 -4.59 8.27 10.03
CA GLY A 165 -4.08 8.32 11.38
C GLY A 165 -5.07 8.23 12.54
N LYS A 166 -6.39 8.24 12.32
CA LYS A 166 -7.36 8.25 13.44
C LYS A 166 -7.94 6.89 13.83
N THR A 167 -7.75 5.87 13.01
CA THR A 167 -8.15 4.50 13.34
C THR A 167 -6.91 3.62 13.38
N GLY A 168 -6.25 3.62 14.54
CA GLY A 168 -4.97 2.99 14.83
C GLY A 168 -4.80 1.52 14.45
N GLY A 169 -4.66 1.24 13.16
CA GLY A 169 -4.18 -0.03 12.69
C GLY A 169 -2.65 -0.05 12.65
N ALA A 170 -2.02 -1.04 13.25
CA ALA A 170 -0.57 -1.19 13.34
C ALA A 170 0.18 -1.13 11.99
N GLY A 171 -0.50 -1.40 10.87
CA GLY A 171 0.08 -1.33 9.53
C GLY A 171 0.29 0.08 8.97
N GLY A 172 -0.35 1.11 9.56
CA GLY A 172 -0.21 2.51 9.10
C GLY A 172 0.89 3.30 9.81
N MET A 173 1.40 2.82 10.94
CA MET A 173 2.25 3.62 11.83
C MET A 173 3.59 4.03 11.21
N GLY A 174 4.18 3.25 10.33
CA GLY A 174 5.45 3.59 9.68
C GLY A 174 5.29 4.59 8.52
N TRP A 175 4.12 4.64 7.88
CA TRP A 175 3.85 5.47 6.70
C TRP A 175 3.32 6.86 7.03
N SER A 176 2.68 7.03 8.20
CA SER A 176 2.11 8.32 8.63
C SER A 176 3.12 9.27 9.30
N ASN A 177 4.30 8.77 9.68
CA ASN A 177 5.27 9.51 10.47
C ASN A 177 6.16 10.46 9.66
N THR A 178 6.26 10.24 8.35
CA THR A 178 7.07 11.06 7.45
C THR A 178 6.23 11.64 6.33
N ASN A 179 6.69 12.74 5.73
CA ASN A 179 6.00 13.32 4.58
C ASN A 179 6.07 12.38 3.38
N GLU A 180 7.19 11.67 3.21
CA GLU A 180 7.38 10.64 2.19
C GLU A 180 6.36 9.52 2.34
N GLY A 181 6.20 9.01 3.56
CA GLY A 181 5.23 7.97 3.86
C GLY A 181 3.79 8.39 3.55
N LYS A 182 3.43 9.64 3.86
CA LYS A 182 2.11 10.19 3.53
C LYS A 182 1.87 10.26 2.03
N VAL A 183 2.87 10.67 1.24
CA VAL A 183 2.79 10.71 -0.23
C VAL A 183 2.60 9.30 -0.79
N ILE A 184 3.37 8.33 -0.33
CA ILE A 184 3.24 6.93 -0.75
C ILE A 184 1.86 6.38 -0.38
N ALA A 185 1.39 6.66 0.84
CA ALA A 185 0.06 6.22 1.28
C ALA A 185 -1.08 6.84 0.46
N ALA A 186 -0.94 8.11 0.07
CA ALA A 186 -1.89 8.77 -0.82
C ALA A 186 -1.92 8.15 -2.22
N ALA A 187 -0.76 7.79 -2.77
CA ALA A 187 -0.67 7.12 -4.06
C ALA A 187 -1.31 5.72 -4.03
N PHE A 188 -1.08 4.93 -2.96
CA PHE A 188 -1.73 3.62 -2.81
C PHE A 188 -3.24 3.72 -2.59
N LEU A 189 -3.71 4.77 -1.91
CA LEU A 189 -5.14 5.04 -1.77
C LEU A 189 -5.78 5.32 -3.13
N ASP A 190 -5.12 6.12 -3.96
CA ASP A 190 -5.54 6.42 -5.32
C ASP A 190 -5.59 5.16 -6.19
N ALA A 191 -4.51 4.37 -6.21
CA ALA A 191 -4.47 3.09 -6.93
C ALA A 191 -5.56 2.11 -6.44
N HIS A 192 -5.79 2.04 -5.12
CA HIS A 192 -6.84 1.21 -4.56
C HIS A 192 -8.23 1.60 -5.07
N ASN A 193 -8.53 2.90 -5.10
CA ASN A 193 -9.82 3.38 -5.60
C ASN A 193 -10.02 3.01 -7.08
N HIS A 194 -8.99 3.20 -7.92
CA HIS A 194 -9.03 2.77 -9.31
C HIS A 194 -9.20 1.25 -9.45
N LEU A 195 -8.54 0.46 -8.59
CA LEU A 195 -8.71 -1.00 -8.59
C LEU A 195 -10.15 -1.40 -8.28
N VAL A 196 -10.77 -0.77 -7.29
CA VAL A 196 -12.18 -1.00 -6.93
C VAL A 196 -13.11 -0.69 -8.10
N GLU A 197 -12.87 0.40 -8.83
CA GLU A 197 -13.65 0.78 -10.02
C GLU A 197 -13.53 -0.24 -11.15
N GLN A 198 -12.35 -0.84 -11.33
CA GLN A 198 -12.10 -1.83 -12.40
C GLN A 198 -12.68 -3.22 -12.09
N VAL A 199 -12.86 -3.56 -10.81
CA VAL A 199 -13.34 -4.89 -10.38
C VAL A 199 -14.86 -4.91 -10.12
N ARG A 200 -15.49 -3.74 -9.99
CA ARG A 200 -16.97 -3.61 -9.88
C ARG A 200 -17.67 -3.84 -11.20
#